data_0389f6ecbe213d7f475eb7b6cdc14917
#
_entry.id   0389f6ecbe213d7f475eb7b6cdc14917
#
_cell.length_a   1.000
_cell.length_b   1.000
_cell.length_c   1.000
_cell.angle_alpha   90.00
_cell.angle_beta   90.00
_cell.angle_gamma   90.00
#
_symmetry.space_group_name_H-M   'P 1'
#
loop_
_entity.id
_entity.type
_entity.pdbx_description
1 polymer ?
#
loop_
_entity_poly.entity_id
_entity_poly.type
_entity_poly.pdbx_seq_one_letter_code
_entity_poly.pdbx_strand_id
1 'polypeptide(L)'
;TAISAIDIAIWDLMGKLAGKPVFKLLGGRTKEKIPCYYSKLYAGPIDSMQAEAEEAMKKGYVGFKTRFGYGPRDGMAGMRENLKRVEAVREVIGWERDLMLEAYMGWNLDYTKRMIPKLEKFEPRWLEEPVIADDLRGYAELNRGPIPISGGEHEYSLLGCAQLLQEKAVSVLQYDTNRVGGITAAQKINAVAEAHQIPVIPHAGQMHNYHLTMANMNCPISEYFPVFDVEVGNELFYYIFEGDPDADDDGFLQLDDNLPGLGITITDKHLEHFEIEE
;
A
#
# COMPACT_ATOMS: atom_id res chain seq x y z
N THR A 1 11.01 3.14 12.71
CA THR A 1 11.63 3.65 11.46
C THR A 1 13.14 3.47 11.41
N ALA A 2 13.96 4.00 12.33
CA ALA A 2 15.42 3.89 12.25
C ALA A 2 15.92 2.44 12.16
N ILE A 3 15.37 1.53 12.97
CA ILE A 3 15.69 0.08 12.90
C ILE A 3 15.35 -0.47 11.50
N SER A 4 14.21 -0.10 10.95
CA SER A 4 13.78 -0.55 9.61
C SER A 4 14.76 -0.11 8.53
N ALA A 5 15.21 1.14 8.55
CA ALA A 5 16.17 1.65 7.58
C ALA A 5 17.50 0.87 7.61
N ILE A 6 18.01 0.59 8.81
CA ILE A 6 19.25 -0.20 8.98
C ILE A 6 19.04 -1.64 8.49
N ASP A 7 17.92 -2.27 8.85
CA ASP A 7 17.60 -3.64 8.44
C ASP A 7 17.47 -3.76 6.92
N ILE A 8 16.77 -2.83 6.27
CA ILE A 8 16.62 -2.79 4.80
C ILE A 8 17.98 -2.64 4.13
N ALA A 9 18.83 -1.73 4.63
CA ALA A 9 20.18 -1.53 4.11
C ALA A 9 21.06 -2.78 4.28
N ILE A 10 20.94 -3.51 5.39
CA ILE A 10 21.65 -4.78 5.61
C ILE A 10 21.19 -5.84 4.62
N TRP A 11 19.87 -5.96 4.34
CA TRP A 11 19.38 -6.89 3.33
C TRP A 11 19.86 -6.54 1.93
N ASP A 12 19.93 -5.26 1.57
CA ASP A 12 20.53 -4.82 0.30
C ASP A 12 21.99 -5.22 0.20
N LEU A 13 22.77 -4.93 1.25
CA LEU A 13 24.19 -5.33 1.33
C LEU A 13 24.36 -6.85 1.23
N MET A 14 23.57 -7.64 1.93
CA MET A 14 23.61 -9.10 1.86
C MET A 14 23.33 -9.60 0.44
N GLY A 15 22.37 -9.02 -0.25
CA GLY A 15 22.07 -9.34 -1.65
C GLY A 15 23.23 -8.99 -2.57
N LYS A 16 23.83 -7.82 -2.41
CA LYS A 16 24.98 -7.37 -3.19
C LYS A 16 26.21 -8.27 -2.96
N LEU A 17 26.50 -8.63 -1.71
CA LEU A 17 27.60 -9.55 -1.37
C LEU A 17 27.36 -10.97 -1.92
N ALA A 18 26.14 -11.44 -1.93
CA ALA A 18 25.77 -12.75 -2.46
C ALA A 18 25.60 -12.76 -4.00
N GLY A 19 25.64 -11.61 -4.67
CA GLY A 19 25.37 -11.48 -6.09
C GLY A 19 23.92 -11.89 -6.46
N LYS A 20 22.93 -11.65 -5.56
CA LYS A 20 21.55 -12.07 -5.72
C LYS A 20 20.58 -10.97 -5.32
N PRO A 21 19.44 -10.81 -6.02
CA PRO A 21 18.37 -9.93 -5.55
C PRO A 21 17.79 -10.44 -4.22
N VAL A 22 17.29 -9.50 -3.41
CA VAL A 22 16.77 -9.80 -2.06
C VAL A 22 15.66 -10.84 -2.09
N PHE A 23 14.75 -10.82 -3.05
CA PHE A 23 13.69 -11.83 -3.12
C PHE A 23 14.24 -13.27 -3.25
N LYS A 24 15.42 -13.48 -3.87
CA LYS A 24 16.07 -14.81 -3.92
C LYS A 24 16.63 -15.23 -2.57
N LEU A 25 17.08 -14.28 -1.75
CA LEU A 25 17.51 -14.56 -0.37
C LEU A 25 16.32 -14.89 0.53
N LEU A 26 15.13 -14.34 0.21
CA LEU A 26 13.88 -14.56 0.92
C LEU A 26 13.16 -15.88 0.56
N GLY A 27 13.72 -16.67 -0.35
CA GLY A 27 13.16 -17.97 -0.75
C GLY A 27 12.90 -18.11 -2.26
N GLY A 28 12.94 -17.01 -3.01
CA GLY A 28 12.74 -16.99 -4.45
C GLY A 28 11.37 -16.48 -4.88
N ARG A 29 11.11 -16.56 -6.18
CA ARG A 29 9.85 -16.11 -6.78
C ARG A 29 8.69 -17.03 -6.41
N THR A 30 7.58 -16.46 -6.01
CA THR A 30 6.28 -17.13 -5.89
C THR A 30 5.36 -16.83 -7.09
N LYS A 31 5.72 -15.85 -7.91
CA LYS A 31 5.01 -15.39 -9.11
C LYS A 31 5.99 -14.85 -10.15
N GLU A 32 5.62 -14.87 -11.42
CA GLU A 32 6.47 -14.36 -12.50
C GLU A 32 6.57 -12.83 -12.50
N LYS A 33 5.42 -12.17 -12.32
CA LYS A 33 5.26 -10.71 -12.23
C LYS A 33 4.38 -10.35 -11.05
N ILE A 34 4.49 -9.14 -10.53
CA ILE A 34 3.68 -8.63 -9.43
C ILE A 34 2.52 -7.81 -10.01
N PRO A 35 1.27 -8.24 -9.85
CA PRO A 35 0.13 -7.41 -10.23
C PRO A 35 0.06 -6.17 -9.33
N CYS A 36 -0.27 -5.00 -9.90
CA CYS A 36 -0.29 -3.75 -9.17
C CYS A 36 -1.67 -3.10 -9.19
N TYR A 37 -2.00 -2.38 -8.11
CA TYR A 37 -3.10 -1.44 -8.11
C TYR A 37 -2.58 0.00 -8.05
N TYR A 38 -3.27 0.88 -8.77
CA TYR A 38 -2.96 2.30 -8.84
C TYR A 38 -3.40 3.01 -7.55
N SER A 39 -2.49 3.65 -6.83
CA SER A 39 -2.74 4.22 -5.50
C SER A 39 -2.56 5.73 -5.44
N LYS A 40 -3.04 6.46 -6.45
CA LYS A 40 -2.83 7.91 -6.48
C LYS A 40 -4.11 8.74 -6.53
N LEU A 41 -5.29 8.15 -6.70
CA LEU A 41 -6.54 8.91 -6.79
C LEU A 41 -6.86 9.62 -5.46
N TYR A 42 -6.28 10.80 -5.27
CA TYR A 42 -6.56 11.64 -4.11
C TYR A 42 -7.89 12.36 -4.25
N ALA A 43 -8.51 12.71 -3.11
CA ALA A 43 -9.74 13.47 -3.10
C ALA A 43 -9.53 14.86 -3.70
N GLY A 44 -10.26 15.14 -4.77
CA GLY A 44 -10.18 16.39 -5.53
C GLY A 44 -11.50 16.73 -6.22
N PRO A 45 -11.48 17.68 -7.19
CA PRO A 45 -12.59 17.87 -8.11
C PRO A 45 -12.90 16.58 -8.87
N ILE A 46 -14.18 16.27 -9.01
CA ILE A 46 -14.63 15.00 -9.62
C ILE A 46 -14.07 14.85 -11.05
N ASP A 47 -14.15 15.90 -11.86
CA ASP A 47 -13.68 15.86 -13.24
C ASP A 47 -12.17 15.55 -13.32
N SER A 48 -11.38 16.07 -12.38
CA SER A 48 -9.95 15.79 -12.29
C SER A 48 -9.66 14.35 -11.89
N MET A 49 -10.42 13.82 -10.92
CA MET A 49 -10.31 12.42 -10.48
C MET A 49 -10.71 11.46 -11.61
N GLN A 50 -11.75 11.76 -12.37
CA GLN A 50 -12.16 10.97 -13.53
C GLN A 50 -11.10 10.99 -14.63
N ALA A 51 -10.57 12.16 -14.97
CA ALA A 51 -9.52 12.29 -15.98
C ALA A 51 -8.24 11.53 -15.59
N GLU A 52 -7.85 11.59 -14.31
CA GLU A 52 -6.72 10.80 -13.78
C GLU A 52 -6.99 9.30 -13.84
N ALA A 53 -8.19 8.87 -13.45
CA ALA A 53 -8.59 7.47 -13.53
C ALA A 53 -8.62 6.97 -14.99
N GLU A 54 -9.16 7.76 -15.94
CA GLU A 54 -9.16 7.44 -17.37
C GLU A 54 -7.74 7.30 -17.94
N GLU A 55 -6.81 8.17 -17.54
CA GLU A 55 -5.41 8.08 -17.95
C GLU A 55 -4.76 6.80 -17.38
N ALA A 56 -4.96 6.53 -16.08
CA ALA A 56 -4.43 5.35 -15.43
C ALA A 56 -5.04 4.04 -15.95
N MET A 57 -6.29 4.07 -16.44
CA MET A 57 -6.96 2.93 -17.09
C MET A 57 -6.31 2.49 -18.41
N LYS A 58 -5.44 3.30 -18.99
CA LYS A 58 -4.65 2.90 -20.17
C LYS A 58 -3.65 1.79 -19.86
N LYS A 59 -3.31 1.64 -18.59
CA LYS A 59 -2.53 0.50 -18.08
C LYS A 59 -3.44 -0.56 -17.44
N GLY A 60 -3.01 -1.79 -17.46
CA GLY A 60 -3.79 -2.95 -17.01
C GLY A 60 -3.78 -3.18 -15.50
N TYR A 61 -3.76 -2.13 -14.66
CA TYR A 61 -3.81 -2.30 -13.21
C TYR A 61 -4.99 -3.16 -12.75
N VAL A 62 -4.75 -4.00 -11.74
CA VAL A 62 -5.81 -4.89 -11.20
C VAL A 62 -6.86 -4.13 -10.39
N GLY A 63 -6.54 -2.92 -9.93
CA GLY A 63 -7.46 -2.09 -9.15
C GLY A 63 -6.97 -0.66 -8.98
N PHE A 64 -7.80 0.13 -8.32
CA PHE A 64 -7.58 1.56 -8.09
C PHE A 64 -7.95 1.92 -6.67
N LYS A 65 -7.08 2.64 -5.98
CA LYS A 65 -7.34 3.15 -4.63
C LYS A 65 -7.64 4.64 -4.67
N THR A 66 -8.79 5.02 -4.12
CA THR A 66 -9.18 6.43 -3.96
C THR A 66 -9.34 6.79 -2.49
N ARG A 67 -9.03 8.04 -2.16
CA ARG A 67 -9.07 8.57 -0.80
C ARG A 67 -10.28 9.46 -0.57
N PHE A 68 -10.77 9.44 0.68
CA PHE A 68 -11.86 10.31 1.09
C PHE A 68 -11.37 11.71 1.46
N GLY A 69 -12.12 12.75 1.02
CA GLY A 69 -11.80 14.14 1.34
C GLY A 69 -12.55 14.69 2.55
N TYR A 70 -13.58 13.98 3.04
CA TYR A 70 -14.49 14.45 4.07
C TYR A 70 -14.61 13.45 5.23
N GLY A 71 -14.81 13.98 6.42
CA GLY A 71 -14.91 13.21 7.65
C GLY A 71 -16.11 13.58 8.53
N PRO A 72 -16.09 13.20 9.81
CA PRO A 72 -17.21 13.41 10.75
C PRO A 72 -17.61 14.87 10.89
N ARG A 73 -16.67 15.80 10.78
CA ARG A 73 -16.94 17.27 10.92
C ARG A 73 -17.81 17.82 9.80
N ASP A 74 -17.80 17.17 8.62
CA ASP A 74 -18.52 17.62 7.44
C ASP A 74 -19.95 17.06 7.39
N GLY A 75 -20.32 16.23 8.35
CA GLY A 75 -21.66 15.67 8.54
C GLY A 75 -22.21 14.99 7.29
N MET A 76 -23.53 15.10 7.09
CA MET A 76 -24.24 14.47 5.95
C MET A 76 -23.83 15.06 4.59
N ALA A 77 -23.40 16.33 4.56
CA ALA A 77 -22.97 16.94 3.30
C ALA A 77 -21.64 16.29 2.84
N GLY A 78 -20.67 16.16 3.73
CA GLY A 78 -19.41 15.48 3.43
C GLY A 78 -19.60 14.02 3.05
N MET A 79 -20.52 13.29 3.73
CA MET A 79 -20.85 11.91 3.33
C MET A 79 -21.32 11.84 1.87
N ARG A 80 -22.21 12.74 1.45
CA ARG A 80 -22.70 12.79 0.08
C ARG A 80 -21.59 13.10 -0.91
N GLU A 81 -20.69 14.01 -0.57
CA GLU A 81 -19.56 14.37 -1.41
C GLU A 81 -18.55 13.22 -1.56
N ASN A 82 -18.28 12.47 -0.48
CA ASN A 82 -17.47 11.25 -0.56
C ASN A 82 -18.12 10.20 -1.49
N LEU A 83 -19.42 9.97 -1.35
CA LEU A 83 -20.14 9.00 -2.19
C LEU A 83 -20.14 9.38 -3.68
N LYS A 84 -20.29 10.66 -4.01
CA LYS A 84 -20.20 11.14 -5.41
C LYS A 84 -18.83 10.85 -6.03
N ARG A 85 -17.76 11.04 -5.25
CA ARG A 85 -16.38 10.76 -5.72
C ARG A 85 -16.15 9.28 -5.96
N VAL A 86 -16.61 8.45 -5.02
CA VAL A 86 -16.52 6.99 -5.18
C VAL A 86 -17.31 6.54 -6.41
N GLU A 87 -18.54 7.07 -6.61
CA GLU A 87 -19.36 6.78 -7.77
C GLU A 87 -18.67 7.18 -9.08
N ALA A 88 -18.13 8.39 -9.12
CA ALA A 88 -17.40 8.92 -10.29
C ALA A 88 -16.17 8.07 -10.66
N VAL A 89 -15.40 7.61 -9.67
CA VAL A 89 -14.26 6.70 -9.92
C VAL A 89 -14.76 5.34 -10.40
N ARG A 90 -15.79 4.76 -9.74
CA ARG A 90 -16.34 3.45 -10.12
C ARG A 90 -16.90 3.45 -11.56
N GLU A 91 -17.53 4.55 -11.98
CA GLU A 91 -18.02 4.72 -13.37
C GLU A 91 -16.91 4.64 -14.40
N VAL A 92 -15.72 5.20 -14.10
CA VAL A 92 -14.57 5.17 -15.00
C VAL A 92 -13.90 3.81 -15.02
N ILE A 93 -13.58 3.24 -13.84
CA ILE A 93 -12.81 1.99 -13.77
C ILE A 93 -13.63 0.75 -14.11
N GLY A 94 -14.96 0.87 -14.17
CA GLY A 94 -15.87 -0.24 -14.41
C GLY A 94 -15.95 -1.22 -13.22
N TRP A 95 -16.53 -2.39 -13.43
CA TRP A 95 -16.78 -3.39 -12.38
C TRP A 95 -15.78 -4.55 -12.39
N GLU A 96 -14.98 -4.65 -13.45
CA GLU A 96 -13.95 -5.69 -13.60
C GLU A 96 -12.63 -5.35 -12.88
N ARG A 97 -12.52 -4.15 -12.34
CA ARG A 97 -11.36 -3.66 -11.58
C ARG A 97 -11.72 -3.54 -10.10
N ASP A 98 -10.79 -3.93 -9.25
CA ASP A 98 -10.93 -3.72 -7.82
C ASP A 98 -10.96 -2.22 -7.47
N LEU A 99 -11.87 -1.82 -6.61
CA LEU A 99 -11.91 -0.48 -6.03
C LEU A 99 -11.53 -0.56 -4.56
N MET A 100 -10.48 0.15 -4.17
CA MET A 100 -10.04 0.29 -2.80
C MET A 100 -10.38 1.69 -2.30
N LEU A 101 -10.84 1.79 -1.08
CA LEU A 101 -11.27 3.04 -0.45
C LEU A 101 -10.41 3.30 0.78
N GLU A 102 -9.88 4.52 0.91
CA GLU A 102 -9.01 4.87 2.02
C GLU A 102 -9.52 6.09 2.78
N ALA A 103 -9.61 5.96 4.11
CA ALA A 103 -10.01 7.03 5.02
C ALA A 103 -8.84 7.62 5.82
N TYR A 104 -7.67 6.99 5.80
CA TYR A 104 -6.44 7.46 6.45
C TYR A 104 -6.67 7.94 7.89
N MET A 105 -7.34 7.11 8.69
CA MET A 105 -7.72 7.40 10.09
C MET A 105 -8.60 8.67 10.28
N GLY A 106 -9.13 9.22 9.19
CA GLY A 106 -9.89 10.47 9.21
C GLY A 106 -11.32 10.34 9.74
N TRP A 107 -11.81 9.13 9.99
CA TRP A 107 -13.16 8.88 10.48
C TRP A 107 -13.17 8.40 11.93
N ASN A 108 -14.37 8.16 12.45
CA ASN A 108 -14.60 7.48 13.71
C ASN A 108 -15.62 6.35 13.51
N LEU A 109 -15.80 5.53 14.54
CA LEU A 109 -16.63 4.32 14.47
C LEU A 109 -18.08 4.63 14.05
N ASP A 110 -18.72 5.68 14.61
CA ASP A 110 -20.10 6.06 14.26
C ASP A 110 -20.20 6.48 12.79
N TYR A 111 -19.32 7.36 12.34
CA TYR A 111 -19.31 7.83 10.95
C TYR A 111 -19.08 6.67 9.98
N THR A 112 -18.13 5.78 10.29
CA THR A 112 -17.83 4.62 9.47
C THR A 112 -19.02 3.69 9.34
N LYS A 113 -19.69 3.37 10.45
CA LYS A 113 -20.92 2.55 10.45
C LYS A 113 -22.03 3.14 9.60
N ARG A 114 -22.14 4.45 9.51
CA ARG A 114 -23.11 5.15 8.67
C ARG A 114 -22.72 5.18 7.20
N MET A 115 -21.40 5.13 6.90
CA MET A 115 -20.88 5.12 5.54
C MET A 115 -20.93 3.71 4.91
N ILE A 116 -20.56 2.67 5.63
CA ILE A 116 -20.46 1.29 5.12
C ILE A 116 -21.70 0.87 4.30
N PRO A 117 -22.96 1.01 4.79
CA PRO A 117 -24.12 0.58 4.01
C PRO A 117 -24.34 1.38 2.72
N LYS A 118 -23.74 2.56 2.60
CA LYS A 118 -23.83 3.43 1.41
C LYS A 118 -22.72 3.14 0.41
N LEU A 119 -21.60 2.60 0.90
CA LEU A 119 -20.43 2.23 0.11
C LEU A 119 -20.55 0.81 -0.47
N GLU A 120 -21.31 -0.07 0.18
CA GLU A 120 -21.47 -1.47 -0.20
C GLU A 120 -21.89 -1.65 -1.67
N LYS A 121 -22.78 -0.78 -2.17
CA LYS A 121 -23.24 -0.79 -3.56
C LYS A 121 -22.14 -0.59 -4.60
N PHE A 122 -20.98 -0.07 -4.20
CA PHE A 122 -19.82 0.12 -5.08
C PHE A 122 -18.85 -1.07 -5.04
N GLU A 123 -19.14 -2.11 -4.27
CA GLU A 123 -18.37 -3.34 -4.16
C GLU A 123 -16.87 -3.08 -3.92
N PRO A 124 -16.50 -2.30 -2.88
CA PRO A 124 -15.09 -2.06 -2.61
C PRO A 124 -14.40 -3.34 -2.13
N ARG A 125 -13.19 -3.57 -2.61
CA ARG A 125 -12.34 -4.68 -2.17
C ARG A 125 -11.99 -4.57 -0.68
N TRP A 126 -11.77 -3.33 -0.21
CA TRP A 126 -11.61 -3.01 1.21
C TRP A 126 -11.87 -1.53 1.49
N LEU A 127 -12.06 -1.24 2.78
CA LEU A 127 -12.02 0.10 3.36
C LEU A 127 -10.79 0.19 4.28
N GLU A 128 -9.83 1.05 3.91
CA GLU A 128 -8.54 1.20 4.55
C GLU A 128 -8.59 2.26 5.64
N GLU A 129 -8.06 1.93 6.81
CA GLU A 129 -7.89 2.80 7.98
C GLU A 129 -9.08 3.73 8.28
N PRO A 130 -10.30 3.17 8.47
CA PRO A 130 -11.48 4.01 8.73
C PRO A 130 -11.44 4.74 10.08
N VAL A 131 -10.75 4.18 11.07
CA VAL A 131 -10.61 4.75 12.41
C VAL A 131 -9.13 4.83 12.79
N ILE A 132 -8.80 5.55 13.88
CA ILE A 132 -7.40 5.65 14.36
C ILE A 132 -6.81 4.26 14.62
N ALA A 133 -5.51 4.11 14.37
CA ALA A 133 -4.82 2.82 14.49
C ALA A 133 -4.95 2.18 15.88
N ASP A 134 -5.00 3.00 16.93
CA ASP A 134 -5.14 2.53 18.33
C ASP A 134 -6.54 1.97 18.66
N ASP A 135 -7.57 2.20 17.81
CA ASP A 135 -8.93 1.67 18.03
C ASP A 135 -9.10 0.24 17.50
N LEU A 136 -8.30 -0.67 18.04
CA LEU A 136 -8.31 -2.09 17.68
C LEU A 136 -9.72 -2.74 17.79
N ARG A 137 -10.51 -2.31 18.79
CA ARG A 137 -11.90 -2.81 18.95
C ARG A 137 -12.82 -2.27 17.88
N GLY A 138 -12.65 -1.01 17.50
CA GLY A 138 -13.39 -0.41 16.38
C GLY A 138 -13.09 -1.13 15.06
N TYR A 139 -11.82 -1.40 14.77
CA TYR A 139 -11.43 -2.22 13.63
C TYR A 139 -12.10 -3.59 13.64
N ALA A 140 -12.00 -4.32 14.74
CA ALA A 140 -12.59 -5.67 14.88
C ALA A 140 -14.13 -5.65 14.76
N GLU A 141 -14.80 -4.58 15.20
CA GLU A 141 -16.24 -4.42 15.05
C GLU A 141 -16.60 -4.15 13.56
N LEU A 142 -15.88 -3.24 12.91
CA LEU A 142 -16.10 -2.88 11.51
C LEU A 142 -15.82 -4.04 10.56
N ASN A 143 -14.77 -4.83 10.83
CA ASN A 143 -14.37 -5.97 10.00
C ASN A 143 -15.35 -7.16 10.02
N ARG A 144 -16.37 -7.15 10.89
CA ARG A 144 -17.50 -8.09 10.86
C ARG A 144 -18.59 -7.66 9.88
N GLY A 145 -18.47 -6.46 9.33
CA GLY A 145 -19.42 -5.89 8.38
C GLY A 145 -19.26 -6.42 6.95
N PRO A 146 -20.02 -5.88 5.99
CA PRO A 146 -20.03 -6.37 4.63
C PRO A 146 -18.82 -5.93 3.79
N ILE A 147 -18.11 -4.88 4.20
CA ILE A 147 -16.90 -4.39 3.52
C ILE A 147 -15.68 -4.86 4.31
N PRO A 148 -14.73 -5.60 3.70
CA PRO A 148 -13.47 -5.96 4.34
C PRO A 148 -12.71 -4.71 4.81
N ILE A 149 -12.13 -4.76 6.00
CA ILE A 149 -11.29 -3.69 6.53
C ILE A 149 -9.83 -4.03 6.29
N SER A 150 -9.06 -3.05 5.85
CA SER A 150 -7.60 -3.12 5.77
C SER A 150 -6.94 -2.09 6.67
N GLY A 151 -5.69 -2.36 7.03
CA GLY A 151 -4.88 -1.45 7.83
C GLY A 151 -3.62 -2.12 8.34
N GLY A 152 -2.83 -1.35 9.08
CA GLY A 152 -1.58 -1.81 9.68
C GLY A 152 -0.36 -0.98 9.29
N GLU A 153 -0.49 0.01 8.40
CA GLU A 153 0.63 0.89 8.06
C GLU A 153 1.13 1.72 9.26
N HIS A 154 0.26 1.99 10.22
CA HIS A 154 0.59 2.69 11.45
C HIS A 154 1.00 1.76 12.60
N GLU A 155 1.22 0.47 12.32
CA GLU A 155 1.82 -0.44 13.28
C GLU A 155 3.36 -0.39 13.22
N TYR A 156 3.99 -0.50 14.39
CA TYR A 156 5.45 -0.33 14.51
C TYR A 156 6.21 -1.59 14.92
N SER A 157 5.54 -2.72 14.99
CA SER A 157 6.19 -3.97 15.39
C SER A 157 5.43 -5.22 14.94
N LEU A 158 6.14 -6.36 14.96
CA LEU A 158 5.51 -7.66 14.83
C LEU A 158 4.34 -7.87 15.83
N LEU A 159 4.47 -7.36 17.06
CA LEU A 159 3.43 -7.54 18.07
C LEU A 159 2.16 -6.76 17.74
N GLY A 160 2.28 -5.52 17.25
CA GLY A 160 1.12 -4.73 16.83
C GLY A 160 0.37 -5.40 15.66
N CYS A 161 1.10 -5.83 14.64
CA CYS A 161 0.49 -6.59 13.53
C CYS A 161 -0.15 -7.91 14.01
N ALA A 162 0.50 -8.63 14.92
CA ALA A 162 -0.07 -9.86 15.50
C ALA A 162 -1.36 -9.60 16.29
N GLN A 163 -1.47 -8.47 16.99
CA GLN A 163 -2.70 -8.08 17.68
C GLN A 163 -3.86 -7.82 16.70
N LEU A 164 -3.60 -7.09 15.59
CA LEU A 164 -4.61 -6.90 14.53
C LEU A 164 -5.16 -8.25 14.03
N LEU A 165 -4.27 -9.22 13.80
CA LEU A 165 -4.65 -10.54 13.32
C LEU A 165 -5.42 -11.37 14.38
N GLN A 166 -4.95 -11.38 15.63
CA GLN A 166 -5.58 -12.11 16.75
C GLN A 166 -6.99 -11.62 17.03
N GLU A 167 -7.20 -10.31 17.00
CA GLU A 167 -8.51 -9.67 17.22
C GLU A 167 -9.41 -9.72 15.98
N LYS A 168 -8.92 -10.27 14.86
CA LYS A 168 -9.61 -10.27 13.56
C LYS A 168 -10.01 -8.85 13.14
N ALA A 169 -9.13 -7.91 13.41
CA ALA A 169 -9.36 -6.50 13.19
C ALA A 169 -9.28 -6.12 11.70
N VAL A 170 -8.53 -6.89 10.91
CA VAL A 170 -8.36 -6.66 9.48
C VAL A 170 -8.60 -7.93 8.66
N SER A 171 -9.10 -7.76 7.46
CA SER A 171 -9.20 -8.78 6.40
C SER A 171 -8.04 -8.71 5.41
N VAL A 172 -7.31 -7.59 5.40
CA VAL A 172 -6.07 -7.37 4.64
C VAL A 172 -5.10 -6.64 5.55
N LEU A 173 -3.91 -7.19 5.74
CA LEU A 173 -2.87 -6.55 6.53
C LEU A 173 -1.96 -5.72 5.63
N GLN A 174 -1.77 -4.44 5.97
CA GLN A 174 -1.00 -3.48 5.18
C GLN A 174 0.10 -2.82 6.04
N TYR A 175 0.99 -3.61 6.63
CA TYR A 175 2.11 -3.04 7.38
C TYR A 175 3.04 -2.23 6.47
N ASP A 176 3.71 -1.23 7.03
CA ASP A 176 4.78 -0.49 6.37
C ASP A 176 6.15 -1.05 6.77
N THR A 177 6.90 -1.57 5.81
CA THR A 177 8.24 -2.14 6.04
C THR A 177 9.21 -1.11 6.64
N ASN A 178 9.03 0.19 6.33
CA ASN A 178 9.83 1.27 6.90
C ASN A 178 9.48 1.55 8.39
N ARG A 179 8.39 0.98 8.92
CA ARG A 179 7.91 1.21 10.28
C ARG A 179 8.02 -0.01 11.18
N VAL A 180 7.76 -1.21 10.66
CA VAL A 180 7.64 -2.44 11.47
C VAL A 180 8.95 -3.08 11.89
N GLY A 181 10.10 -2.58 11.44
CA GLY A 181 11.42 -3.15 11.75
C GLY A 181 12.12 -3.78 10.54
N GLY A 182 11.77 -3.33 9.32
CA GLY A 182 12.42 -3.73 8.08
C GLY A 182 11.96 -5.09 7.54
N ILE A 183 12.73 -5.62 6.61
CA ILE A 183 12.47 -6.89 5.90
C ILE A 183 12.46 -8.07 6.86
N THR A 184 13.35 -8.07 7.84
CA THR A 184 13.43 -9.15 8.85
C THR A 184 12.15 -9.28 9.69
N ALA A 185 11.56 -8.16 10.11
CA ALA A 185 10.29 -8.16 10.82
C ALA A 185 9.13 -8.49 9.87
N ALA A 186 9.11 -7.92 8.67
CA ALA A 186 8.12 -8.15 7.64
C ALA A 186 7.96 -9.64 7.28
N GLN A 187 9.05 -10.39 7.15
CA GLN A 187 8.99 -11.84 6.92
C GLN A 187 8.28 -12.60 8.05
N LYS A 188 8.53 -12.22 9.29
CA LYS A 188 7.85 -12.84 10.44
C LYS A 188 6.37 -12.49 10.47
N ILE A 189 6.03 -11.24 10.12
CA ILE A 189 4.64 -10.77 10.04
C ILE A 189 3.91 -11.52 8.92
N ASN A 190 4.52 -11.70 7.74
CA ASN A 190 3.96 -12.48 6.65
C ASN A 190 3.64 -13.92 7.06
N ALA A 191 4.56 -14.59 7.77
CA ALA A 191 4.34 -15.95 8.26
C ALA A 191 3.18 -16.04 9.28
N VAL A 192 3.05 -15.05 10.17
CA VAL A 192 1.93 -14.97 11.11
C VAL A 192 0.62 -14.72 10.38
N ALA A 193 0.59 -13.78 9.42
CA ALA A 193 -0.60 -13.50 8.61
C ALA A 193 -1.03 -14.71 7.77
N GLU A 194 -0.08 -15.46 7.20
CA GLU A 194 -0.35 -16.70 6.48
C GLU A 194 -1.01 -17.76 7.38
N ALA A 195 -0.55 -17.93 8.61
CA ALA A 195 -1.16 -18.82 9.58
C ALA A 195 -2.61 -18.42 9.94
N HIS A 196 -2.94 -17.13 9.84
CA HIS A 196 -4.30 -16.61 9.99
C HIS A 196 -5.10 -16.59 8.68
N GLN A 197 -4.51 -17.02 7.55
CA GLN A 197 -5.10 -16.96 6.22
C GLN A 197 -5.47 -15.53 5.77
N ILE A 198 -4.72 -14.54 6.24
CA ILE A 198 -4.91 -13.13 5.89
C ILE A 198 -3.89 -12.72 4.83
N PRO A 199 -4.34 -12.16 3.68
CA PRO A 199 -3.43 -11.60 2.68
C PRO A 199 -2.71 -10.36 3.23
N VAL A 200 -1.47 -10.20 2.80
CA VAL A 200 -0.63 -9.06 3.13
C VAL A 200 -0.37 -8.24 1.87
N ILE A 201 -0.56 -6.95 1.98
CA ILE A 201 -0.25 -5.99 0.91
C ILE A 201 0.57 -4.88 1.57
N PRO A 202 1.92 -4.94 1.54
CA PRO A 202 2.74 -3.95 2.22
C PRO A 202 2.41 -2.53 1.74
N HIS A 203 2.26 -1.61 2.68
CA HIS A 203 1.99 -0.20 2.40
C HIS A 203 3.15 0.45 1.66
N ALA A 204 2.84 1.36 0.75
CA ALA A 204 3.71 2.04 -0.19
C ALA A 204 4.39 1.12 -1.22
N GLY A 205 4.37 1.56 -2.45
CA GLY A 205 5.05 0.88 -3.55
C GLY A 205 6.53 1.25 -3.59
N GLN A 206 7.38 0.46 -2.94
CA GLN A 206 8.82 0.67 -2.91
C GLN A 206 9.56 -0.64 -3.10
N MET A 207 10.81 -0.58 -3.53
CA MET A 207 11.58 -1.75 -3.96
C MET A 207 11.64 -2.86 -2.90
N HIS A 208 11.83 -2.53 -1.63
CA HIS A 208 11.84 -3.52 -0.55
C HIS A 208 10.50 -4.24 -0.39
N ASN A 209 9.37 -3.55 -0.62
CA ASN A 209 8.03 -4.14 -0.61
C ASN A 209 7.81 -5.04 -1.85
N TYR A 210 8.35 -4.67 -3.00
CA TYR A 210 8.28 -5.50 -4.21
C TYR A 210 9.03 -6.82 -4.02
N HIS A 211 10.21 -6.80 -3.40
CA HIS A 211 10.93 -8.03 -3.06
C HIS A 211 10.17 -8.92 -2.08
N LEU A 212 9.53 -8.35 -1.07
CA LEU A 212 8.66 -9.07 -0.13
C LEU A 212 7.45 -9.67 -0.85
N THR A 213 6.77 -8.89 -1.69
CA THR A 213 5.62 -9.35 -2.48
C THR A 213 5.99 -10.46 -3.45
N MET A 214 7.15 -10.36 -4.10
CA MET A 214 7.65 -11.39 -5.00
C MET A 214 7.91 -12.72 -4.28
N ALA A 215 8.44 -12.66 -3.05
CA ALA A 215 8.87 -13.84 -2.31
C ALA A 215 7.79 -14.52 -1.47
N ASN A 216 6.65 -13.84 -1.20
CA ASN A 216 5.62 -14.37 -0.32
C ASN A 216 4.31 -14.70 -1.07
N MET A 217 3.78 -15.92 -0.89
CA MET A 217 2.56 -16.37 -1.55
C MET A 217 1.31 -15.61 -1.08
N ASN A 218 1.27 -15.24 0.19
CA ASN A 218 0.17 -14.47 0.78
C ASN A 218 0.23 -12.96 0.48
N CYS A 219 1.18 -12.51 -0.37
CA CYS A 219 1.22 -11.15 -0.91
C CYS A 219 0.75 -11.15 -2.38
N PRO A 220 -0.56 -11.10 -2.66
CA PRO A 220 -1.10 -11.34 -4.00
C PRO A 220 -0.87 -10.21 -4.99
N ILE A 221 -0.87 -8.97 -4.53
CA ILE A 221 -0.73 -7.75 -5.33
C ILE A 221 0.16 -6.75 -4.59
N SER A 222 0.60 -5.70 -5.28
CA SER A 222 1.36 -4.60 -4.69
C SER A 222 0.65 -3.27 -4.85
N GLU A 223 0.79 -2.42 -3.86
CA GLU A 223 0.53 -0.99 -4.00
C GLU A 223 1.54 -0.40 -4.98
N TYR A 224 1.09 0.53 -5.83
CA TYR A 224 1.94 1.15 -6.81
C TYR A 224 1.62 2.63 -7.01
N PHE A 225 2.68 3.42 -7.00
CA PHE A 225 2.68 4.84 -7.36
C PHE A 225 3.54 5.01 -8.61
N PRO A 226 3.06 5.64 -9.69
CA PRO A 226 3.88 5.92 -10.87
C PRO A 226 5.11 6.76 -10.50
N VAL A 227 6.29 6.32 -10.94
CA VAL A 227 7.58 6.94 -10.59
C VAL A 227 7.71 8.39 -11.08
N PHE A 228 7.10 8.69 -12.22
CA PHE A 228 7.17 10.02 -12.85
C PHE A 228 6.19 11.05 -12.26
N ASP A 229 5.35 10.63 -11.35
CA ASP A 229 4.27 11.46 -10.80
C ASP A 229 4.28 11.38 -9.26
N VAL A 230 5.43 11.69 -8.71
CA VAL A 230 5.70 11.54 -7.29
C VAL A 230 5.18 12.73 -6.51
N GLU A 231 4.47 12.47 -5.44
CA GLU A 231 3.96 13.49 -4.54
C GLU A 231 4.99 13.94 -3.52
N VAL A 232 4.77 15.14 -2.99
CA VAL A 232 5.52 15.71 -1.88
C VAL A 232 5.53 14.73 -0.69
N GLY A 233 6.69 14.22 -0.33
CA GLY A 233 6.90 13.24 0.75
C GLY A 233 7.42 11.89 0.27
N ASN A 234 6.95 11.37 -0.86
CA ASN A 234 7.53 10.20 -1.52
C ASN A 234 8.66 10.57 -2.50
N GLU A 235 8.72 11.83 -2.91
CA GLU A 235 9.73 12.38 -3.81
C GLU A 235 11.16 12.09 -3.35
N LEU A 236 11.41 12.20 -2.04
CA LEU A 236 12.73 11.94 -1.45
C LEU A 236 13.28 10.56 -1.81
N PHE A 237 12.44 9.53 -1.82
CA PHE A 237 12.88 8.19 -2.19
C PHE A 237 13.36 8.14 -3.63
N TYR A 238 12.61 8.70 -4.56
CA TYR A 238 12.93 8.71 -6.00
C TYR A 238 14.03 9.71 -6.36
N TYR A 239 14.27 10.72 -5.51
CA TYR A 239 15.43 11.61 -5.65
C TYR A 239 16.73 10.98 -5.20
N ILE A 240 16.68 10.12 -4.18
CA ILE A 240 17.86 9.49 -3.60
C ILE A 240 18.25 8.21 -4.34
N PHE A 241 17.25 7.45 -4.83
CA PHE A 241 17.47 6.14 -5.42
C PHE A 241 17.07 6.12 -6.90
N GLU A 242 17.89 5.41 -7.69
CA GLU A 242 17.57 5.05 -9.07
C GLU A 242 17.43 3.52 -9.19
N GLY A 243 16.59 3.06 -10.13
CA GLY A 243 16.42 1.65 -10.44
C GLY A 243 15.10 1.05 -9.96
N ASP A 244 14.20 1.87 -9.40
CA ASP A 244 12.84 1.41 -9.08
C ASP A 244 12.10 1.04 -10.38
N PRO A 245 11.48 -0.16 -10.48
CA PRO A 245 10.83 -0.58 -11.71
C PRO A 245 9.52 0.17 -11.95
N ASP A 246 9.25 0.53 -13.19
CA ASP A 246 7.94 1.01 -13.60
C ASP A 246 7.01 -0.16 -13.96
N ALA A 247 5.71 0.01 -13.69
CA ALA A 247 4.72 -0.98 -14.10
C ALA A 247 4.58 -1.00 -15.63
N ASP A 248 4.53 -2.21 -16.20
CA ASP A 248 4.30 -2.39 -17.63
C ASP A 248 2.86 -1.99 -18.03
N ASP A 249 2.56 -2.03 -19.35
CA ASP A 249 1.24 -1.62 -19.86
C ASP A 249 0.12 -2.54 -19.41
N ASP A 250 0.45 -3.74 -18.95
CA ASP A 250 -0.50 -4.69 -18.36
C ASP A 250 -0.66 -4.52 -16.84
N GLY A 251 -0.03 -3.50 -16.24
CA GLY A 251 -0.12 -3.18 -14.82
C GLY A 251 0.68 -4.11 -13.90
N PHE A 252 1.76 -4.70 -14.40
CA PHE A 252 2.64 -5.58 -13.63
C PHE A 252 4.02 -4.98 -13.41
N LEU A 253 4.58 -5.24 -12.24
CA LEU A 253 6.00 -5.01 -11.95
C LEU A 253 6.81 -6.28 -12.20
N GLN A 254 8.00 -6.11 -12.77
CA GLN A 254 8.95 -7.20 -12.98
C GLN A 254 10.27 -6.87 -12.29
N LEU A 255 10.73 -7.75 -11.42
CA LEU A 255 12.05 -7.64 -10.80
C LEU A 255 13.10 -8.37 -11.64
N ASP A 256 14.26 -7.76 -11.84
CA ASP A 256 15.36 -8.37 -12.58
C ASP A 256 16.09 -9.40 -11.69
N ASP A 257 16.25 -10.61 -12.20
CA ASP A 257 16.93 -11.72 -11.54
C ASP A 257 18.45 -11.52 -11.41
N ASN A 258 19.00 -10.59 -12.15
CA ASN A 258 20.44 -10.32 -12.22
C ASN A 258 20.85 -9.07 -11.43
N LEU A 259 19.92 -8.26 -10.94
CA LEU A 259 20.21 -7.09 -10.12
C LEU A 259 20.36 -7.49 -8.66
N PRO A 260 21.60 -7.45 -8.07
CA PRO A 260 21.82 -7.86 -6.70
C PRO A 260 21.28 -6.82 -5.70
N GLY A 261 20.96 -7.28 -4.51
CA GLY A 261 20.40 -6.46 -3.45
C GLY A 261 18.95 -6.10 -3.76
N LEU A 262 18.57 -4.87 -3.50
CA LEU A 262 17.26 -4.31 -3.85
C LEU A 262 17.16 -3.88 -5.32
N GLY A 263 18.27 -3.91 -6.07
CA GLY A 263 18.30 -3.46 -7.47
C GLY A 263 18.31 -1.94 -7.63
N ILE A 264 18.46 -1.20 -6.55
CA ILE A 264 18.54 0.27 -6.55
C ILE A 264 19.95 0.75 -6.22
N THR A 265 20.26 1.97 -6.69
CA THR A 265 21.52 2.63 -6.40
C THR A 265 21.26 4.05 -5.90
N ILE A 266 22.16 4.53 -5.03
CA ILE A 266 22.20 5.95 -4.64
C ILE A 266 23.00 6.69 -5.72
N THR A 267 22.51 7.82 -6.20
CA THR A 267 23.18 8.62 -7.22
C THR A 267 23.75 9.89 -6.62
N ASP A 268 24.98 10.25 -7.02
CA ASP A 268 25.65 11.49 -6.60
C ASP A 268 24.83 12.73 -6.97
N LYS A 269 24.06 12.65 -8.05
CA LYS A 269 23.17 13.69 -8.56
C LYS A 269 22.14 14.18 -7.53
N HIS A 270 21.81 13.32 -6.56
CA HIS A 270 20.83 13.59 -5.53
C HIS A 270 21.46 13.95 -4.18
N LEU A 271 22.73 13.59 -3.95
CA LEU A 271 23.45 13.95 -2.73
C LEU A 271 23.73 15.45 -2.67
N GLU A 272 23.95 16.11 -3.82
CA GLU A 272 24.15 17.56 -3.91
C GLU A 272 22.93 18.37 -3.38
N HIS A 273 21.72 17.76 -3.37
CA HIS A 273 20.51 18.40 -2.84
C HIS A 273 20.42 18.40 -1.31
N PHE A 274 21.27 17.60 -0.65
CA PHE A 274 21.29 17.39 0.79
C PHE A 274 22.61 17.79 1.44
N GLU A 275 23.48 18.55 0.74
CA GLU A 275 24.65 19.14 1.37
C GLU A 275 24.17 20.07 2.48
N ILE A 276 24.41 19.66 3.72
CA ILE A 276 24.22 20.50 4.89
C ILE A 276 25.35 21.53 4.82
N GLU A 277 25.03 22.79 4.61
CA GLU A 277 25.99 23.88 4.84
C GLU A 277 26.49 23.77 6.30
N GLU A 278 27.82 23.53 6.48
CA GLU A 278 28.48 23.49 7.79
C GLU A 278 28.38 24.81 8.53
#